data_2fd896f702bbe198fbf09ce430204480
#
_entry.id   2fd896f702bbe198fbf09ce430204480
#
_cell.length_a   1.000
_cell.length_b   1.000
_cell.length_c   1.000
_cell.angle_alpha   90.00
_cell.angle_beta   90.00
_cell.angle_gamma   90.00
#
_symmetry.space_group_name_H-M   'P 1'
#
loop_
_entity.id
_entity.type
_entity.pdbx_description
1 polymer ?
#
loop_
_entity_poly.entity_id
_entity_poly.type
_entity_poly.pdbx_seq_one_letter_code
_entity_poly.pdbx_strand_id
1 'polypeptide(L)'
;VAVLNCWGKMRAWGCHMVHHAIYFKQNYSYAGIIEALSGAPFDVKFISFEDILENKDILKDIDVIINVGDADTAHTGGEWWCNPVISSAIKEFVYNGGGIIGVGEPSGHQANGHFFQLSNVFGVEEERDFTLGYDKYNWENHDHFITADAQGEIDFGESRKYIYALENTTVLEAK
;
A
#
# COMPACT_ATOMS: atom_id res chain seq x y z
N VAL A 1 -3.58 -13.09 7.21
CA VAL A 1 -3.12 -11.81 6.65
C VAL A 1 -1.82 -12.04 5.91
N ALA A 2 -1.67 -11.44 4.74
CA ALA A 2 -0.40 -11.46 4.00
C ALA A 2 0.21 -10.06 3.92
N VAL A 3 1.47 -9.95 4.28
CA VAL A 3 2.28 -8.76 4.05
C VAL A 3 2.97 -8.92 2.70
N LEU A 4 2.70 -7.99 1.77
CA LEU A 4 3.28 -8.02 0.45
C LEU A 4 4.74 -7.60 0.49
N ASN A 5 5.62 -8.54 0.18
CA ASN A 5 7.04 -8.28 0.05
C ASN A 5 7.36 -7.87 -1.39
N CYS A 6 7.35 -6.58 -1.63
CA CYS A 6 7.63 -6.03 -2.96
C CYS A 6 9.06 -6.28 -3.46
N TRP A 7 9.94 -6.76 -2.60
CA TRP A 7 11.34 -7.02 -2.98
C TRP A 7 11.54 -8.39 -3.61
N GLY A 8 10.59 -9.29 -3.44
CA GLY A 8 10.65 -10.64 -3.99
C GLY A 8 11.93 -11.38 -3.62
N LYS A 9 12.44 -12.11 -4.59
CA LYS A 9 13.72 -12.82 -4.50
C LYS A 9 14.94 -11.91 -4.66
N MET A 10 14.74 -10.64 -5.00
CA MET A 10 15.81 -9.71 -5.21
C MET A 10 16.45 -9.31 -3.88
N ARG A 11 17.50 -10.01 -3.54
CA ARG A 11 18.26 -9.81 -2.32
C ARG A 11 19.57 -9.02 -2.56
N ALA A 12 19.58 -8.12 -3.51
CA ALA A 12 20.73 -7.25 -3.75
C ALA A 12 20.83 -6.18 -2.66
N TRP A 13 20.90 -6.64 -1.43
CA TRP A 13 20.90 -5.89 -0.19
C TRP A 13 21.95 -4.77 -0.19
N GLY A 14 23.14 -5.08 -0.67
CA GLY A 14 24.24 -4.14 -0.69
C GLY A 14 24.01 -2.93 -1.58
N CYS A 15 23.36 -3.10 -2.73
CA CYS A 15 23.06 -2.01 -3.63
C CYS A 15 21.98 -1.09 -3.07
N HIS A 16 21.04 -1.63 -2.33
CA HIS A 16 19.91 -0.87 -1.82
C HIS A 16 20.28 0.00 -0.63
N MET A 17 21.04 -0.52 0.30
CA MET A 17 21.42 0.20 1.52
C MET A 17 22.37 1.37 1.25
N VAL A 18 23.18 1.29 0.21
CA VAL A 18 24.21 2.30 -0.07
C VAL A 18 23.69 3.46 -0.92
N HIS A 19 22.71 3.22 -1.79
CA HIS A 19 22.34 4.20 -2.80
C HIS A 19 21.05 4.99 -2.52
N HIS A 20 20.19 4.55 -1.60
CA HIS A 20 18.90 5.20 -1.40
C HIS A 20 18.46 5.24 0.06
N ALA A 21 18.52 6.39 0.67
CA ALA A 21 17.94 6.66 2.02
C ALA A 21 16.43 6.35 2.11
N ILE A 22 15.75 6.29 1.02
CA ILE A 22 14.36 5.85 0.82
C ILE A 22 14.06 4.49 1.46
N TYR A 23 15.02 3.57 1.46
CA TYR A 23 14.83 2.23 2.05
C TYR A 23 14.65 2.21 3.54
N PHE A 24 15.17 3.18 4.23
CA PHE A 24 14.95 3.28 5.66
C PHE A 24 13.46 3.50 5.95
N LYS A 25 12.78 4.32 5.15
CA LYS A 25 11.34 4.53 5.29
C LYS A 25 10.57 3.22 5.11
N GLN A 26 10.92 2.43 4.08
CA GLN A 26 10.30 1.13 3.86
C GLN A 26 10.57 0.16 5.02
N ASN A 27 11.80 0.10 5.51
CA ASN A 27 12.14 -0.75 6.65
C ASN A 27 11.34 -0.35 7.90
N TYR A 28 11.17 0.94 8.15
CA TYR A 28 10.33 1.43 9.25
C TYR A 28 8.86 1.06 9.04
N SER A 29 8.36 1.15 7.81
CA SER A 29 6.99 0.75 7.50
C SER A 29 6.77 -0.75 7.75
N TYR A 30 7.70 -1.61 7.31
CA TYR A 30 7.64 -3.04 7.61
C TYR A 30 7.72 -3.32 9.11
N ALA A 31 8.64 -2.68 9.82
CA ALA A 31 8.76 -2.83 11.26
C ALA A 31 7.47 -2.41 11.97
N GLY A 32 6.88 -1.28 11.60
CA GLY A 32 5.62 -0.80 12.15
C GLY A 32 4.45 -1.75 11.91
N ILE A 33 4.33 -2.32 10.70
CA ILE A 33 3.29 -3.32 10.41
C ILE A 33 3.51 -4.62 11.19
N ILE A 34 4.75 -5.10 11.29
CA ILE A 34 5.07 -6.30 12.08
C ILE A 34 4.74 -6.05 13.54
N GLU A 35 5.07 -4.89 14.08
CA GLU A 35 4.74 -4.51 15.45
C GLU A 35 3.22 -4.45 15.65
N ALA A 36 2.48 -3.81 14.75
CA ALA A 36 1.02 -3.72 14.80
C ALA A 36 0.33 -5.08 14.72
N LEU A 37 0.88 -6.02 13.96
CA LEU A 37 0.36 -7.39 13.86
C LEU A 37 0.84 -8.31 14.97
N SER A 38 1.84 -7.90 15.74
CA SER A 38 2.38 -8.70 16.84
C SER A 38 1.34 -8.86 17.95
N GLY A 39 1.05 -10.11 18.28
CA GLY A 39 0.04 -10.44 19.29
C GLY A 39 -1.40 -10.35 18.79
N ALA A 40 -1.63 -9.96 17.57
CA ALA A 40 -2.95 -10.04 16.95
C ALA A 40 -3.32 -11.51 16.64
N PRO A 41 -4.61 -11.87 16.67
CA PRO A 41 -5.07 -13.24 16.47
C PRO A 41 -5.10 -13.63 14.97
N PHE A 42 -4.07 -13.27 14.22
CA PHE A 42 -3.96 -13.53 12.78
C PHE A 42 -2.70 -14.33 12.48
N ASP A 43 -2.83 -15.26 11.56
CA ASP A 43 -1.68 -15.85 10.89
C ASP A 43 -1.10 -14.85 9.91
N VAL A 44 0.19 -14.54 10.04
CA VAL A 44 0.89 -13.59 9.18
C VAL A 44 1.81 -14.34 8.24
N LYS A 45 1.64 -14.11 6.95
CA LYS A 45 2.50 -14.63 5.89
C LYS A 45 3.18 -13.48 5.16
N PHE A 46 4.35 -13.72 4.60
CA PHE A 46 4.98 -12.83 3.63
C PHE A 46 4.84 -13.44 2.25
N ILE A 47 4.33 -12.68 1.31
CA ILE A 47 4.20 -13.09 -0.10
C ILE A 47 4.92 -12.10 -0.98
N SER A 48 5.48 -12.56 -2.09
CA SER A 48 6.12 -11.71 -3.09
C SER A 48 5.34 -11.69 -4.40
N PHE A 49 5.68 -10.78 -5.28
CA PHE A 49 5.11 -10.77 -6.64
C PHE A 49 5.48 -12.01 -7.44
N GLU A 50 6.69 -12.55 -7.23
CA GLU A 50 7.10 -13.80 -7.87
C GLU A 50 6.24 -14.97 -7.38
N ASP A 51 5.89 -15.02 -6.10
CA ASP A 51 5.01 -16.07 -5.58
C ASP A 51 3.64 -16.01 -6.24
N ILE A 52 3.09 -14.81 -6.46
CA ILE A 52 1.82 -14.60 -7.17
C ILE A 52 1.94 -15.04 -8.65
N LEU A 53 3.06 -14.74 -9.31
CA LEU A 53 3.30 -15.15 -10.69
C LEU A 53 3.45 -16.67 -10.84
N GLU A 54 4.17 -17.29 -9.92
CA GLU A 54 4.39 -18.74 -9.92
C GLU A 54 3.09 -19.49 -9.62
N ASN A 55 2.29 -18.99 -8.70
CA ASN A 55 1.03 -19.61 -8.30
C ASN A 55 0.05 -18.59 -7.69
N LYS A 56 -0.87 -18.07 -8.49
CA LYS A 56 -1.91 -17.15 -8.00
C LYS A 56 -2.81 -17.75 -6.92
N ASP A 57 -2.88 -19.08 -6.82
CA ASP A 57 -3.69 -19.78 -5.82
C ASP A 57 -3.15 -19.57 -4.39
N ILE A 58 -1.95 -19.01 -4.25
CA ILE A 58 -1.43 -18.59 -2.93
C ILE A 58 -2.35 -17.58 -2.25
N LEU A 59 -3.15 -16.83 -3.01
CA LEU A 59 -4.09 -15.84 -2.50
C LEU A 59 -5.38 -16.46 -1.93
N LYS A 60 -5.69 -17.73 -2.21
CA LYS A 60 -6.93 -18.38 -1.76
C LYS A 60 -7.04 -18.52 -0.25
N ASP A 61 -5.90 -18.65 0.43
CA ASP A 61 -5.84 -18.82 1.89
C ASP A 61 -5.53 -17.51 2.62
N ILE A 62 -5.77 -16.39 1.94
CA ILE A 62 -5.50 -15.05 2.47
C ILE A 62 -6.81 -14.26 2.51
N ASP A 63 -7.07 -13.61 3.64
CA ASP A 63 -8.22 -12.73 3.79
C ASP A 63 -7.85 -11.27 3.47
N VAL A 64 -6.65 -10.86 3.87
CA VAL A 64 -6.18 -9.47 3.70
C VAL A 64 -4.73 -9.43 3.23
N ILE A 65 -4.48 -8.61 2.23
CA ILE A 65 -3.13 -8.25 1.77
C ILE A 65 -2.80 -6.85 2.30
N ILE A 66 -1.58 -6.67 2.82
CA ILE A 66 -1.06 -5.36 3.21
C ILE A 66 0.12 -5.00 2.33
N ASN A 67 -0.02 -3.92 1.56
CA ASN A 67 1.09 -3.27 0.87
C ASN A 67 1.69 -2.19 1.76
N VAL A 68 2.92 -2.38 2.17
CA VAL A 68 3.55 -1.67 3.30
C VAL A 68 4.38 -0.49 2.82
N GLY A 69 3.77 0.51 2.28
CA GLY A 69 4.47 1.74 1.97
C GLY A 69 4.79 1.95 0.51
N ASP A 70 5.77 2.80 0.25
CA ASP A 70 6.09 3.35 -1.04
C ASP A 70 6.33 2.28 -2.11
N ALA A 71 5.39 2.16 -3.04
CA ALA A 71 5.35 1.08 -4.02
C ALA A 71 5.89 1.48 -5.40
N ASP A 72 6.22 2.75 -5.59
CA ASP A 72 6.58 3.31 -6.90
C ASP A 72 8.08 3.22 -7.22
N THR A 73 8.89 2.72 -6.34
CA THR A 73 10.30 2.54 -6.63
C THR A 73 10.58 1.16 -7.20
N ALA A 74 11.61 1.03 -8.04
CA ALA A 74 12.07 -0.26 -8.57
C ALA A 74 12.34 -1.31 -7.48
N HIS A 75 12.52 -0.85 -6.26
CA HIS A 75 12.86 -1.69 -5.13
C HIS A 75 11.66 -2.05 -4.25
N THR A 76 10.56 -1.35 -4.41
CA THR A 76 9.31 -1.59 -3.69
C THR A 76 8.21 -2.12 -4.60
N GLY A 77 8.61 -2.74 -5.69
CA GLY A 77 7.70 -3.39 -6.62
C GLY A 77 7.40 -2.60 -7.89
N GLY A 78 7.96 -1.40 -8.10
CA GLY A 78 7.71 -0.52 -9.23
C GLY A 78 7.19 -1.17 -10.51
N GLU A 79 8.05 -1.77 -11.31
CA GLU A 79 7.68 -2.43 -12.58
C GLU A 79 6.76 -3.64 -12.40
N TRP A 80 6.80 -4.31 -11.26
CA TRP A 80 5.94 -5.46 -10.98
C TRP A 80 4.47 -5.10 -10.97
N TRP A 81 4.15 -3.88 -10.52
CA TRP A 81 2.77 -3.39 -10.53
C TRP A 81 2.19 -3.28 -11.94
N CYS A 82 3.04 -3.04 -12.94
CA CYS A 82 2.64 -2.99 -14.35
C CYS A 82 2.42 -4.39 -14.97
N ASN A 83 2.79 -5.45 -14.26
CA ASN A 83 2.58 -6.81 -14.76
C ASN A 83 1.08 -7.15 -14.72
N PRO A 84 0.47 -7.47 -15.90
CA PRO A 84 -0.97 -7.72 -15.97
C PRO A 84 -1.43 -8.96 -15.19
N VAL A 85 -0.56 -9.93 -15.00
CA VAL A 85 -0.88 -11.14 -14.22
C VAL A 85 -1.03 -10.79 -12.76
N ILE A 86 -0.09 -10.00 -12.21
CA ILE A 86 -0.12 -9.55 -10.82
C ILE A 86 -1.32 -8.65 -10.56
N SER A 87 -1.47 -7.59 -11.37
CA SER A 87 -2.56 -6.64 -11.19
C SER A 87 -3.94 -7.31 -11.34
N SER A 88 -4.07 -8.26 -12.27
CA SER A 88 -5.32 -9.02 -12.41
C SER A 88 -5.56 -9.96 -11.24
N ALA A 89 -4.53 -10.64 -10.74
CA ALA A 89 -4.68 -11.54 -9.59
C ALA A 89 -5.11 -10.78 -8.32
N ILE A 90 -4.54 -9.60 -8.08
CA ILE A 90 -4.94 -8.77 -6.94
C ILE A 90 -6.37 -8.23 -7.12
N LYS A 91 -6.74 -7.78 -8.33
CA LYS A 91 -8.11 -7.36 -8.63
C LYS A 91 -9.12 -8.49 -8.43
N GLU A 92 -8.79 -9.69 -8.93
CA GLU A 92 -9.63 -10.89 -8.76
C GLU A 92 -9.78 -11.25 -7.27
N PHE A 93 -8.69 -11.17 -6.51
CA PHE A 93 -8.71 -11.41 -5.06
C PHE A 93 -9.68 -10.46 -4.34
N VAL A 94 -9.58 -9.15 -4.60
CA VAL A 94 -10.47 -8.16 -3.98
C VAL A 94 -11.91 -8.33 -4.46
N TYR A 95 -12.12 -8.57 -5.75
CA TYR A 95 -13.46 -8.83 -6.31
C TYR A 95 -14.15 -10.04 -5.66
N ASN A 96 -13.38 -11.05 -5.27
CA ASN A 96 -13.88 -12.24 -4.59
C ASN A 96 -14.01 -12.07 -3.06
N GLY A 97 -13.86 -10.86 -2.55
CA GLY A 97 -14.09 -10.52 -1.14
C GLY A 97 -12.84 -10.41 -0.29
N GLY A 98 -11.66 -10.52 -0.86
CA GLY A 98 -10.40 -10.25 -0.15
C GLY A 98 -10.24 -8.77 0.16
N GLY A 99 -9.60 -8.45 1.29
CA GLY A 99 -9.25 -7.08 1.67
C GLY A 99 -7.84 -6.68 1.19
N ILE A 100 -7.65 -5.42 0.86
CA ILE A 100 -6.31 -4.89 0.63
C ILE A 100 -6.11 -3.57 1.36
N ILE A 101 -4.98 -3.44 2.03
CA ILE A 101 -4.56 -2.22 2.72
C ILE A 101 -3.31 -1.70 2.01
N GLY A 102 -3.35 -0.45 1.58
CA GLY A 102 -2.20 0.26 1.04
C GLY A 102 -1.75 1.36 1.98
N VAL A 103 -0.47 1.42 2.27
CA VAL A 103 0.12 2.43 3.15
C VAL A 103 0.99 3.37 2.33
N GLY A 104 0.76 4.66 2.45
CA GLY A 104 1.44 5.67 1.62
C GLY A 104 0.96 5.62 0.18
N GLU A 105 1.79 5.20 -0.75
CA GLU A 105 1.37 4.84 -2.10
C GLU A 105 0.71 3.45 -2.08
N PRO A 106 -0.60 3.36 -2.32
CA PRO A 106 -1.32 2.10 -2.17
C PRO A 106 -0.92 1.04 -3.21
N SER A 107 -0.48 1.47 -4.38
CA SER A 107 0.11 0.63 -5.42
C SER A 107 1.16 1.41 -6.19
N GLY A 108 1.97 0.73 -7.02
CA GLY A 108 2.76 1.42 -8.02
C GLY A 108 1.92 2.03 -9.13
N HIS A 109 2.57 2.74 -10.04
CA HIS A 109 1.93 3.46 -11.13
C HIS A 109 1.76 2.59 -12.37
N GLN A 110 0.88 3.04 -13.25
CA GLN A 110 0.79 2.52 -14.61
C GLN A 110 2.09 2.81 -15.38
N ALA A 111 2.29 2.13 -16.49
CA ALA A 111 3.52 2.25 -17.29
C ALA A 111 3.83 3.70 -17.74
N ASN A 112 2.82 4.57 -17.84
CA ASN A 112 3.00 5.99 -18.13
C ASN A 112 3.45 6.82 -16.91
N GLY A 113 3.44 6.22 -15.71
CA GLY A 113 3.87 6.84 -14.48
C GLY A 113 2.94 7.93 -13.91
N HIS A 114 1.71 8.05 -14.41
CA HIS A 114 0.81 9.13 -14.00
C HIS A 114 -0.28 8.72 -13.01
N PHE A 115 -0.72 7.47 -13.06
CA PHE A 115 -1.86 7.01 -12.28
C PHE A 115 -1.52 5.74 -11.54
N PHE A 116 -2.12 5.55 -10.38
CA PHE A 116 -1.99 4.29 -9.67
C PHE A 116 -2.52 3.11 -10.48
N GLN A 117 -1.80 2.02 -10.44
CA GLN A 117 -2.16 0.81 -11.17
C GLN A 117 -3.47 0.19 -10.67
N LEU A 118 -3.77 0.38 -9.38
CA LEU A 118 -4.95 -0.15 -8.71
C LEU A 118 -5.87 0.95 -8.16
N SER A 119 -5.89 2.12 -8.78
CA SER A 119 -6.72 3.25 -8.33
C SER A 119 -8.18 2.87 -8.10
N ASN A 120 -8.75 2.08 -8.99
CA ASN A 120 -10.13 1.63 -8.90
C ASN A 120 -10.38 0.58 -7.80
N VAL A 121 -9.35 -0.07 -7.30
CA VAL A 121 -9.43 -1.01 -6.16
C VAL A 121 -9.40 -0.25 -4.85
N PHE A 122 -8.51 0.73 -4.75
CA PHE A 122 -8.35 1.55 -3.56
C PHE A 122 -9.34 2.72 -3.48
N GLY A 123 -9.98 3.08 -4.59
CA GLY A 123 -10.87 4.24 -4.65
C GLY A 123 -10.12 5.57 -4.54
N VAL A 124 -8.84 5.60 -4.85
CA VAL A 124 -8.02 6.80 -4.76
C VAL A 124 -7.12 6.94 -5.98
N GLU A 125 -6.77 8.19 -6.30
CA GLU A 125 -5.82 8.51 -7.34
C GLU A 125 -4.86 9.59 -6.86
N GLU A 126 -3.69 9.66 -7.47
CA GLU A 126 -2.67 10.65 -7.18
C GLU A 126 -2.71 11.80 -8.18
N GLU A 127 -2.68 13.02 -7.68
CA GLU A 127 -2.43 14.20 -8.51
C GLU A 127 -0.92 14.44 -8.55
N ARG A 128 -0.33 14.25 -9.72
CA ARG A 128 1.07 14.58 -9.95
C ARG A 128 1.19 15.99 -10.50
N ASP A 129 2.12 16.72 -9.94
CA ASP A 129 2.59 18.05 -10.33
C ASP A 129 1.73 19.25 -9.89
N PHE A 130 2.43 20.22 -9.32
CA PHE A 130 1.98 21.60 -9.03
C PHE A 130 1.00 21.81 -7.89
N THR A 131 0.62 20.82 -7.13
CA THR A 131 -0.21 21.07 -5.95
C THR A 131 0.66 21.50 -4.79
N LEU A 132 0.36 22.67 -4.24
CA LEU A 132 0.95 23.17 -3.00
C LEU A 132 0.00 22.81 -1.87
N GLY A 133 0.25 21.75 -1.15
CA GLY A 133 -0.55 21.36 -0.01
C GLY A 133 0.30 21.25 1.26
N TYR A 134 -0.35 21.40 2.38
CA TYR A 134 0.22 21.27 3.72
C TYR A 134 -0.41 20.06 4.43
N ASP A 135 0.40 19.30 5.12
CA ASP A 135 0.08 17.93 5.56
C ASP A 135 -0.63 17.87 6.91
N LYS A 136 -1.77 18.54 7.04
CA LYS A 136 -2.61 18.41 8.21
C LYS A 136 -3.92 17.75 7.85
N TYR A 137 -4.20 16.65 8.49
CA TYR A 137 -5.42 15.89 8.27
C TYR A 137 -6.40 16.11 9.40
N ASN A 138 -7.64 16.38 9.05
CA ASN A 138 -8.74 16.50 9.99
C ASN A 138 -9.72 15.34 9.77
N TRP A 139 -10.25 14.82 10.86
CA TRP A 139 -11.28 13.79 10.80
C TRP A 139 -12.55 14.35 10.15
N GLU A 140 -12.97 13.72 9.07
CA GLU A 140 -14.24 14.05 8.42
C GLU A 140 -15.38 13.11 8.82
N ASN A 141 -15.07 11.90 9.23
CA ASN A 141 -16.07 10.92 9.59
C ASN A 141 -15.71 10.20 10.88
N HIS A 142 -16.37 10.60 11.97
CA HIS A 142 -16.16 10.03 13.31
C HIS A 142 -17.09 8.85 13.62
N ASP A 143 -18.10 8.61 12.79
CA ASP A 143 -19.09 7.56 13.02
C ASP A 143 -18.67 6.19 12.45
N HIS A 144 -17.51 6.12 11.85
CA HIS A 144 -17.00 4.87 11.30
C HIS A 144 -16.27 4.05 12.35
N PHE A 145 -16.39 2.72 12.32
CA PHE A 145 -15.78 1.84 13.31
C PHE A 145 -14.26 1.96 13.42
N ILE A 146 -13.56 2.33 12.33
CA ILE A 146 -12.11 2.56 12.32
C ILE A 146 -11.76 3.82 13.14
N THR A 147 -12.62 4.82 13.11
CA THR A 147 -12.39 6.13 13.73
C THR A 147 -13.12 6.33 15.06
N ALA A 148 -13.94 5.34 15.46
CA ALA A 148 -14.77 5.44 16.66
C ALA A 148 -13.99 5.73 17.95
N ASP A 149 -12.82 5.17 18.08
CA ASP A 149 -11.93 5.35 19.23
C ASP A 149 -10.83 6.41 19.00
N ALA A 150 -10.79 7.01 17.81
CA ALA A 150 -9.80 8.01 17.48
C ALA A 150 -10.15 9.36 18.14
N GLN A 151 -9.16 9.97 18.80
CA GLN A 151 -9.32 11.26 19.44
C GLN A 151 -8.23 12.23 18.95
N GLY A 152 -8.65 13.44 18.63
CA GLY A 152 -7.73 14.48 18.22
C GLY A 152 -7.27 14.41 16.77
N GLU A 153 -6.18 15.09 16.48
CA GLU A 153 -5.53 15.15 15.18
C GLU A 153 -4.51 14.01 15.08
N ILE A 154 -4.47 13.31 13.94
CA ILE A 154 -3.38 12.39 13.62
C ILE A 154 -2.39 13.12 12.73
N ASP A 155 -1.14 13.17 13.16
CA ASP A 155 -0.03 13.67 12.38
C ASP A 155 0.69 12.47 11.73
N PHE A 156 0.50 12.32 10.42
CA PHE A 156 1.19 11.32 9.62
C PHE A 156 2.57 11.79 9.12
N GLY A 157 3.00 12.96 9.56
CA GLY A 157 4.24 13.56 9.12
C GLY A 157 4.12 14.25 7.75
N GLU A 158 5.25 14.46 7.09
CA GLU A 158 5.28 15.08 5.76
C GLU A 158 4.91 14.06 4.68
N SER A 159 3.83 14.31 3.98
CA SER A 159 3.52 13.64 2.71
C SER A 159 3.79 14.60 1.54
N ARG A 160 4.42 14.11 0.51
CA ARG A 160 4.65 14.89 -0.73
C ARG A 160 3.66 14.52 -1.83
N LYS A 161 2.71 13.66 -1.53
CA LYS A 161 1.82 13.07 -2.51
C LYS A 161 0.39 13.45 -2.19
N TYR A 162 -0.26 13.99 -3.18
CA TYR A 162 -1.65 14.40 -3.10
C TYR A 162 -2.49 13.27 -3.64
N ILE A 163 -3.18 12.60 -2.72
CA ILE A 163 -4.12 11.54 -3.03
C ILE A 163 -5.52 12.12 -2.89
N TYR A 164 -6.35 11.93 -3.89
CA TYR A 164 -7.76 12.29 -3.84
C TYR A 164 -8.65 11.07 -3.98
N ALA A 165 -9.80 11.14 -3.31
CA ALA A 165 -10.80 10.07 -3.34
C ALA A 165 -11.56 10.08 -4.66
N LEU A 166 -11.77 8.89 -5.21
CA LEU A 166 -12.66 8.67 -6.35
C LEU A 166 -14.11 8.54 -5.90
N GLU A 167 -15.03 8.57 -6.84
CA GLU A 167 -16.45 8.37 -6.57
C GLU A 167 -16.71 7.05 -5.83
N ASN A 168 -17.62 7.07 -4.86
CA ASN A 168 -17.97 5.96 -3.99
C ASN A 168 -16.90 5.52 -2.98
N THR A 169 -15.90 6.35 -2.73
CA THR A 169 -14.91 6.11 -1.68
C THR A 169 -15.35 6.79 -0.39
N THR A 170 -15.29 6.06 0.72
CA THR A 170 -15.52 6.63 2.04
C THR A 170 -14.24 7.29 2.54
N VAL A 171 -14.29 8.60 2.71
CA VAL A 171 -13.20 9.38 3.31
C VAL A 171 -13.43 9.41 4.81
N LEU A 172 -12.46 8.97 5.59
CA LEU A 172 -12.51 9.00 7.06
C LEU A 172 -11.80 10.23 7.59
N GLU A 173 -10.76 10.63 6.92
CA GLU A 173 -9.97 11.80 7.25
C GLU A 173 -9.56 12.52 5.97
N ALA A 174 -9.62 13.83 5.97
CA ALA A 174 -9.17 14.66 4.86
C ALA A 174 -8.53 15.95 5.37
N LYS A 175 -7.79 16.58 4.49
CA LYS A 175 -7.05 17.79 4.75
C LYS A 175 -7.89 19.03 4.52
#